data_aa280f5306d5f95491285be917b2c17e
#
_entry.id   aa280f5306d5f95491285be917b2c17e
#
_cell.length_a   1.000
_cell.length_b   1.000
_cell.length_c   1.000
_cell.angle_alpha   90.00
_cell.angle_beta   90.00
_cell.angle_gamma   90.00
#
_symmetry.space_group_name_H-M   'P 1'
#
loop_
_entity.id
_entity.type
_entity.pdbx_description
1 polymer ?
#
loop_
_entity_poly.entity_id
_entity_poly.type
_entity_poly.pdbx_seq_one_letter_code
_entity_poly.pdbx_strand_id
1 'polypeptide(L)'
;MTQLVEQEFKLEERKEKSVAKRIFKWIGSNLKFLFIPGYRLEELTIREQEYEKTISKRKFIRRLKSVLTIIGIGIVFMIVTFAVFAPWISPYTFDVANGVLEGSWDGPSAEHLLGQTNFGRDILARMIWGARSSLTIALPAITLSVVLGVIFGIIAAYFGGWVDSIIMRISDIFFAFPGLIFAIVLVGILGRSMEIIILAYGILGIPYYSRLIRASVLQAKELPYVEAARVSGARNWRIMFRHILPNCIQPIIISFTFDIGGVILSFAGLAFLGYSDPSLIEWGRDIDIGRGHLVNAPWASLWPGLMIIITVLGFMLIGDGLRDALDPRLRNL
;
A
#
# COMPACT_ATOMS: atom_id res chain seq x y z
N MET A 1 56.99 -36.06 -7.00
CA MET A 1 55.78 -36.80 -6.60
C MET A 1 55.69 -37.01 -5.10
N THR A 2 56.76 -37.39 -4.41
CA THR A 2 56.77 -37.67 -2.95
C THR A 2 56.48 -36.44 -2.08
N GLN A 3 56.92 -35.25 -2.45
CA GLN A 3 56.67 -34.02 -1.65
C GLN A 3 55.22 -33.51 -1.72
N LEU A 4 54.48 -33.73 -2.80
CA LEU A 4 53.06 -33.39 -2.92
C LEU A 4 52.16 -34.28 -2.07
N VAL A 5 52.47 -35.57 -2.03
CA VAL A 5 51.74 -36.56 -1.20
C VAL A 5 51.93 -36.26 0.30
N GLU A 6 53.14 -35.83 0.68
CA GLU A 6 53.45 -35.47 2.08
C GLU A 6 52.75 -34.14 2.51
N GLN A 7 52.56 -33.21 1.58
CA GLN A 7 51.79 -31.99 1.83
C GLN A 7 50.28 -32.24 1.95
N GLU A 8 49.69 -33.09 1.11
CA GLU A 8 48.31 -33.51 1.23
C GLU A 8 48.05 -34.25 2.55
N PHE A 9 48.93 -35.17 2.92
CA PHE A 9 48.78 -35.89 4.20
C PHE A 9 48.85 -34.94 5.40
N LYS A 10 49.71 -33.95 5.40
CA LYS A 10 49.80 -32.93 6.47
C LYS A 10 48.58 -31.99 6.50
N LEU A 11 47.95 -31.73 5.34
CA LEU A 11 46.72 -30.94 5.26
C LEU A 11 45.49 -31.71 5.76
N GLU A 12 45.42 -33.02 5.48
CA GLU A 12 44.36 -33.89 6.01
C GLU A 12 44.50 -34.07 7.51
N GLU A 13 45.70 -34.32 8.03
CA GLU A 13 45.96 -34.42 9.46
C GLU A 13 45.65 -33.12 10.22
N ARG A 14 45.90 -31.93 9.61
CA ARG A 14 45.46 -30.63 10.12
C ARG A 14 43.93 -30.46 10.10
N LYS A 15 43.27 -30.96 9.08
CA LYS A 15 41.79 -30.93 8.99
C LYS A 15 41.16 -31.85 10.03
N GLU A 16 41.66 -33.06 10.21
CA GLU A 16 41.19 -33.99 11.25
C GLU A 16 41.41 -33.48 12.67
N LYS A 17 42.60 -32.94 12.97
CA LYS A 17 42.85 -32.29 14.27
C LYS A 17 41.97 -31.08 14.52
N SER A 18 41.59 -30.33 13.45
CA SER A 18 40.64 -29.21 13.50
C SER A 18 39.23 -29.69 13.81
N VAL A 19 38.78 -30.79 13.20
CA VAL A 19 37.43 -31.36 13.40
C VAL A 19 37.34 -31.97 14.80
N ALA A 20 38.34 -32.79 15.23
CA ALA A 20 38.39 -33.35 16.57
C ALA A 20 38.38 -32.25 17.66
N LYS A 21 39.15 -31.17 17.46
CA LYS A 21 39.14 -30.01 18.37
C LYS A 21 37.81 -29.29 18.43
N ARG A 22 37.10 -29.21 17.31
CA ARG A 22 35.73 -28.67 17.26
C ARG A 22 34.72 -29.53 17.98
N ILE A 23 34.81 -30.87 17.81
CA ILE A 23 33.94 -31.83 18.49
C ILE A 23 34.19 -31.80 19.99
N PHE A 24 35.46 -31.80 20.43
CA PHE A 24 35.83 -31.70 21.85
C PHE A 24 35.37 -30.39 22.49
N LYS A 25 35.51 -29.28 21.78
CA LYS A 25 34.99 -27.96 22.23
C LYS A 25 33.49 -27.95 22.32
N TRP A 26 32.79 -28.59 21.37
CA TRP A 26 31.33 -28.73 21.36
C TRP A 26 30.86 -29.60 22.53
N ILE A 27 31.47 -30.78 22.75
CA ILE A 27 31.18 -31.67 23.87
C ILE A 27 31.42 -30.97 25.20
N GLY A 28 32.58 -30.33 25.37
CA GLY A 28 32.90 -29.60 26.60
C GLY A 28 31.96 -28.43 26.89
N SER A 29 31.50 -27.75 25.85
CA SER A 29 30.54 -26.67 25.96
C SER A 29 29.14 -27.16 26.33
N ASN A 30 28.71 -28.32 25.78
CA ASN A 30 27.41 -28.92 26.12
C ASN A 30 27.44 -29.56 27.53
N LEU A 31 28.54 -30.15 27.95
CA LEU A 31 28.69 -30.63 29.32
C LEU A 31 28.64 -29.47 30.33
N LYS A 32 29.31 -28.34 30.04
CA LYS A 32 29.22 -27.14 30.89
C LYS A 32 27.80 -26.57 30.95
N PHE A 33 27.07 -26.59 29.85
CA PHE A 33 25.67 -26.17 29.83
C PHE A 33 24.76 -27.04 30.72
N LEU A 34 25.07 -28.36 30.80
CA LEU A 34 24.29 -29.30 31.60
C LEU A 34 24.56 -29.14 33.11
N PHE A 35 25.78 -28.77 33.49
CA PHE A 35 26.20 -28.75 34.90
C PHE A 35 26.29 -27.34 35.51
N ILE A 36 26.34 -26.27 34.69
CA ILE A 36 26.43 -24.89 35.19
C ILE A 36 25.14 -24.14 34.84
N PRO A 37 24.26 -23.86 35.81
CA PRO A 37 23.07 -23.08 35.57
C PRO A 37 23.38 -21.71 34.96
N GLY A 38 22.70 -21.36 33.86
CA GLY A 38 22.93 -20.08 33.19
C GLY A 38 24.08 -20.01 32.19
N TYR A 39 24.93 -21.06 32.07
CA TYR A 39 26.03 -21.08 31.10
C TYR A 39 25.47 -21.01 29.66
N ARG A 40 25.86 -19.98 28.89
CA ARG A 40 25.42 -19.68 27.51
C ARG A 40 23.94 -19.33 27.37
N LEU A 41 23.21 -19.04 28.43
CA LEU A 41 21.77 -18.67 28.33
C LEU A 41 21.58 -17.43 27.46
N GLU A 42 22.47 -16.45 27.65
CA GLU A 42 22.41 -15.19 26.87
C GLU A 42 22.77 -15.40 25.37
N GLU A 43 23.74 -16.26 25.07
CA GLU A 43 24.09 -16.60 23.67
C GLU A 43 22.98 -17.40 22.99
N LEU A 44 22.31 -18.29 23.73
CA LEU A 44 21.17 -19.10 23.21
C LEU A 44 19.98 -18.25 22.99
N THR A 45 19.64 -17.32 23.89
CA THR A 45 18.50 -16.38 23.70
C THR A 45 18.74 -15.44 22.53
N ILE A 46 19.95 -14.94 22.33
CA ILE A 46 20.30 -14.13 21.16
C ILE A 46 20.14 -14.94 19.86
N ARG A 47 20.65 -16.17 19.82
CA ARG A 47 20.50 -17.05 18.65
C ARG A 47 19.05 -17.43 18.37
N GLU A 48 18.26 -17.67 19.40
CA GLU A 48 16.84 -17.95 19.27
C GLU A 48 16.10 -16.74 18.69
N GLN A 49 16.39 -15.53 19.17
CA GLN A 49 15.83 -14.29 18.63
C GLN A 49 16.25 -14.04 17.17
N GLU A 50 17.51 -14.30 16.80
CA GLU A 50 17.98 -14.19 15.41
C GLU A 50 17.33 -15.23 14.51
N TYR A 51 17.17 -16.47 15.00
CA TYR A 51 16.50 -17.55 14.28
C TYR A 51 15.02 -17.23 14.06
N GLU A 52 14.31 -16.74 15.09
CA GLU A 52 12.92 -16.29 14.97
C GLU A 52 12.76 -15.14 14.00
N LYS A 53 13.65 -14.12 14.04
CA LYS A 53 13.64 -13.03 13.07
C LYS A 53 13.83 -13.54 11.63
N THR A 54 14.73 -14.49 11.43
CA THR A 54 15.03 -15.06 10.12
C THR A 54 13.85 -15.88 9.57
N ILE A 55 13.23 -16.69 10.42
CA ILE A 55 12.04 -17.48 10.06
C ILE A 55 10.86 -16.53 9.77
N SER A 56 10.64 -15.53 10.60
CA SER A 56 9.58 -14.53 10.39
C SER A 56 9.74 -13.82 9.05
N LYS A 57 10.95 -13.37 8.70
CA LYS A 57 11.26 -12.75 7.41
C LYS A 57 11.04 -13.70 6.23
N ARG A 58 11.45 -14.97 6.35
CA ARG A 58 11.23 -15.98 5.29
C ARG A 58 9.74 -16.30 5.11
N LYS A 59 8.99 -16.44 6.19
CA LYS A 59 7.53 -16.66 6.16
C LYS A 59 6.82 -15.45 5.53
N PHE A 60 7.21 -14.23 5.90
CA PHE A 60 6.69 -12.99 5.30
C PHE A 60 6.88 -12.95 3.78
N ILE A 61 8.12 -13.16 3.31
CA ILE A 61 8.44 -13.18 1.87
C ILE A 61 7.69 -14.30 1.14
N ARG A 62 7.56 -15.49 1.76
CA ARG A 62 6.85 -16.61 1.17
C ARG A 62 5.35 -16.32 0.97
N ARG A 63 4.72 -15.59 1.90
CA ARG A 63 3.32 -15.19 1.81
C ARG A 63 3.09 -14.11 0.76
N LEU A 64 3.98 -13.13 0.66
CA LEU A 64 3.96 -12.16 -0.43
C LEU A 64 4.13 -12.79 -1.82
N LYS A 65 4.69 -14.00 -1.89
CA LYS A 65 4.82 -14.78 -3.14
C LYS A 65 3.59 -15.62 -3.47
N SER A 66 2.43 -15.36 -2.86
CA SER A 66 1.19 -16.01 -3.30
C SER A 66 0.89 -15.61 -4.75
N VAL A 67 0.30 -16.52 -5.51
CA VAL A 67 0.00 -16.31 -6.94
C VAL A 67 -0.85 -15.05 -7.13
N LEU A 68 -1.86 -14.86 -6.28
CA LEU A 68 -2.75 -13.70 -6.34
C LEU A 68 -2.01 -12.39 -6.06
N THR A 69 -1.12 -12.38 -5.07
CA THR A 69 -0.30 -11.19 -4.77
C THR A 69 0.64 -10.85 -5.93
N ILE A 70 1.25 -11.87 -6.56
CA ILE A 70 2.12 -11.64 -7.73
C ILE A 70 1.33 -11.05 -8.89
N ILE A 71 0.12 -11.56 -9.14
CA ILE A 71 -0.78 -11.00 -10.16
C ILE A 71 -1.11 -9.54 -9.82
N GLY A 72 -1.48 -9.25 -8.57
CA GLY A 72 -1.74 -7.89 -8.11
C GLY A 72 -0.55 -6.95 -8.32
N ILE A 73 0.66 -7.40 -7.94
CA ILE A 73 1.90 -6.64 -8.15
C ILE A 73 2.13 -6.40 -9.65
N GLY A 74 1.93 -7.39 -10.51
CA GLY A 74 2.05 -7.26 -11.96
C GLY A 74 1.08 -6.21 -12.53
N ILE A 75 -0.18 -6.25 -12.10
CA ILE A 75 -1.20 -5.28 -12.50
C ILE A 75 -0.81 -3.86 -12.05
N VAL A 76 -0.50 -3.67 -10.77
CA VAL A 76 -0.14 -2.35 -10.25
C VAL A 76 1.14 -1.84 -10.89
N PHE A 77 2.12 -2.71 -11.13
CA PHE A 77 3.33 -2.35 -11.86
C PHE A 77 3.01 -1.86 -13.29
N MET A 78 2.11 -2.53 -14.02
CA MET A 78 1.63 -2.09 -15.32
C MET A 78 0.97 -0.71 -15.24
N ILE A 79 0.07 -0.49 -14.29
CA ILE A 79 -0.63 0.80 -14.11
C ILE A 79 0.35 1.92 -13.75
N VAL A 80 1.31 1.67 -12.85
CA VAL A 80 2.37 2.62 -12.52
C VAL A 80 3.26 2.91 -13.73
N THR A 81 3.57 1.89 -14.53
CA THR A 81 4.32 2.06 -15.77
C THR A 81 3.56 2.96 -16.75
N PHE A 82 2.27 2.74 -16.94
CA PHE A 82 1.43 3.62 -17.76
C PHE A 82 1.42 5.05 -17.22
N ALA A 83 1.26 5.23 -15.91
CA ALA A 83 1.21 6.56 -15.31
C ALA A 83 2.52 7.34 -15.44
N VAL A 84 3.67 6.68 -15.21
CA VAL A 84 4.99 7.32 -15.21
C VAL A 84 5.49 7.51 -16.65
N PHE A 85 5.38 6.47 -17.47
CA PHE A 85 5.95 6.43 -18.83
C PHE A 85 4.91 6.77 -19.90
N ALA A 86 3.74 7.33 -19.56
CA ALA A 86 2.72 7.77 -20.52
C ALA A 86 3.29 8.56 -21.71
N PRO A 87 4.20 9.55 -21.53
CA PRO A 87 4.75 10.32 -22.65
C PRO A 87 5.55 9.51 -23.68
N TRP A 88 6.05 8.33 -23.29
CA TRP A 88 6.88 7.47 -24.15
C TRP A 88 6.15 6.23 -24.68
N ILE A 89 5.12 5.77 -23.94
CA ILE A 89 4.38 4.54 -24.29
C ILE A 89 3.12 4.86 -25.07
N SER A 90 2.49 6.02 -24.79
CA SER A 90 1.25 6.40 -25.46
C SER A 90 1.48 6.68 -26.95
N PRO A 91 0.60 6.19 -27.85
CA PRO A 91 0.70 6.50 -29.27
C PRO A 91 0.51 7.99 -29.58
N TYR A 92 -0.16 8.71 -28.69
CA TYR A 92 -0.45 10.14 -28.83
C TYR A 92 -0.02 10.91 -27.58
N THR A 93 0.44 12.15 -27.77
CA THR A 93 0.74 13.06 -26.66
C THR A 93 -0.53 13.40 -25.86
N PHE A 94 -0.37 13.94 -24.66
CA PHE A 94 -1.47 14.30 -23.81
C PHE A 94 -2.44 15.28 -24.49
N ASP A 95 -1.90 16.31 -25.13
CA ASP A 95 -2.68 17.35 -25.81
C ASP A 95 -3.49 16.79 -26.98
N VAL A 96 -2.90 15.88 -27.74
CA VAL A 96 -3.58 15.19 -28.85
C VAL A 96 -4.65 14.22 -28.32
N ALA A 97 -4.33 13.43 -27.30
CA ALA A 97 -5.28 12.49 -26.68
C ALA A 97 -6.48 13.18 -26.00
N ASN A 98 -6.33 14.43 -25.57
CA ASN A 98 -7.41 15.24 -24.99
C ASN A 98 -8.02 16.25 -25.99
N GLY A 99 -7.39 16.44 -27.14
CA GLY A 99 -7.82 17.36 -28.19
C GLY A 99 -8.97 16.84 -29.07
N VAL A 100 -9.06 17.39 -30.27
CA VAL A 100 -9.98 16.97 -31.31
C VAL A 100 -9.17 16.40 -32.47
N LEU A 101 -9.48 15.18 -32.86
CA LEU A 101 -8.92 14.49 -34.02
C LEU A 101 -10.03 14.25 -35.06
N GLU A 102 -9.62 13.75 -36.23
CA GLU A 102 -10.57 13.30 -37.25
C GLU A 102 -11.27 12.01 -36.80
N GLY A 103 -12.51 11.83 -37.26
CA GLY A 103 -13.35 10.71 -36.87
C GLY A 103 -14.22 10.98 -35.64
N SER A 104 -15.16 10.11 -35.40
CA SER A 104 -16.04 10.15 -34.22
C SER A 104 -16.66 8.78 -34.02
N TRP A 105 -16.39 8.14 -32.88
CA TRP A 105 -16.92 6.83 -32.54
C TRP A 105 -16.49 5.71 -33.49
N ASP A 106 -15.36 5.87 -34.18
CA ASP A 106 -14.86 4.87 -35.10
C ASP A 106 -14.34 3.64 -34.34
N GLY A 107 -14.57 2.46 -34.93
CA GLY A 107 -14.19 1.18 -34.33
C GLY A 107 -12.68 0.97 -34.31
N PRO A 108 -12.22 -0.12 -33.68
CA PRO A 108 -10.82 -0.50 -33.69
C PRO A 108 -10.24 -0.58 -35.10
N SER A 109 -9.08 0.03 -35.30
CA SER A 109 -8.34 0.09 -36.57
C SER A 109 -6.83 -0.06 -36.32
N ALA A 110 -6.04 -0.08 -37.42
CA ALA A 110 -4.58 -0.12 -37.30
C ALA A 110 -3.99 1.15 -36.66
N GLU A 111 -4.64 2.29 -36.81
CA GLU A 111 -4.24 3.57 -36.25
C GLU A 111 -4.79 3.76 -34.82
N HIS A 112 -5.98 3.23 -34.56
CA HIS A 112 -6.68 3.32 -33.28
C HIS A 112 -7.05 1.93 -32.77
N LEU A 113 -6.08 1.26 -32.13
CA LEU A 113 -6.18 -0.16 -31.71
C LEU A 113 -7.42 -0.49 -30.87
N LEU A 114 -7.88 0.43 -30.04
CA LEU A 114 -9.05 0.25 -29.19
C LEU A 114 -10.28 1.06 -29.67
N GLY A 115 -10.16 1.70 -30.85
CA GLY A 115 -11.16 2.60 -31.40
C GLY A 115 -11.04 4.02 -30.86
N GLN A 116 -12.03 4.83 -31.21
CA GLN A 116 -12.09 6.24 -30.88
C GLN A 116 -13.32 6.57 -30.04
N THR A 117 -13.24 7.68 -29.29
CA THR A 117 -14.40 8.30 -28.60
C THR A 117 -14.98 9.41 -29.46
N ASN A 118 -15.82 10.29 -28.86
CA ASN A 118 -16.22 11.54 -29.47
C ASN A 118 -14.99 12.39 -29.81
N PHE A 119 -15.10 13.22 -30.84
CA PHE A 119 -13.98 14.05 -31.35
C PHE A 119 -12.73 13.28 -31.80
N GLY A 120 -12.89 12.02 -32.22
CA GLY A 120 -11.79 11.23 -32.76
C GLY A 120 -10.71 10.81 -31.76
N ARG A 121 -10.91 10.95 -30.45
CA ARG A 121 -9.90 10.70 -29.42
C ARG A 121 -9.54 9.21 -29.33
N ASP A 122 -8.27 8.90 -29.37
CA ASP A 122 -7.78 7.53 -29.28
C ASP A 122 -7.95 6.94 -27.86
N ILE A 123 -8.64 5.80 -27.78
CA ILE A 123 -8.98 5.18 -26.50
C ILE A 123 -7.72 4.59 -25.83
N LEU A 124 -6.79 3.97 -26.56
CA LEU A 124 -5.57 3.42 -25.98
C LEU A 124 -4.72 4.52 -25.31
N ALA A 125 -4.54 5.64 -25.99
CA ALA A 125 -3.85 6.79 -25.42
C ALA A 125 -4.57 7.28 -24.14
N ARG A 126 -5.89 7.36 -24.17
CA ARG A 126 -6.67 7.77 -22.99
C ARG A 126 -6.59 6.77 -21.83
N MET A 127 -6.50 5.47 -22.11
CA MET A 127 -6.27 4.47 -21.05
C MET A 127 -4.92 4.68 -20.36
N ILE A 128 -3.87 4.95 -21.13
CA ILE A 128 -2.51 5.18 -20.60
C ILE A 128 -2.45 6.49 -19.81
N TRP A 129 -2.93 7.61 -20.38
CA TRP A 129 -2.92 8.91 -19.69
C TRP A 129 -3.86 8.96 -18.49
N GLY A 130 -5.00 8.26 -18.55
CA GLY A 130 -5.95 8.15 -17.44
C GLY A 130 -5.37 7.43 -16.22
N ALA A 131 -4.44 6.48 -16.42
CA ALA A 131 -3.70 5.87 -15.31
C ALA A 131 -2.91 6.92 -14.52
N ARG A 132 -2.29 7.88 -15.22
CA ARG A 132 -1.56 8.98 -14.59
C ARG A 132 -2.47 9.88 -13.77
N SER A 133 -3.59 10.34 -14.33
CA SER A 133 -4.56 11.18 -13.61
C SER A 133 -5.11 10.46 -12.38
N SER A 134 -5.48 9.19 -12.50
CA SER A 134 -6.02 8.39 -11.40
C SER A 134 -5.04 8.25 -10.25
N LEU A 135 -3.77 7.93 -10.51
CA LEU A 135 -2.75 7.80 -9.45
C LEU A 135 -2.34 9.16 -8.86
N THR A 136 -2.27 10.21 -9.69
CA THR A 136 -1.92 11.56 -9.23
C THR A 136 -2.98 12.14 -8.27
N ILE A 137 -4.23 11.72 -8.40
CA ILE A 137 -5.31 12.11 -7.48
C ILE A 137 -5.36 11.16 -6.28
N ALA A 138 -5.35 9.85 -6.50
CA ALA A 138 -5.59 8.88 -5.43
C ALA A 138 -4.47 8.86 -4.38
N LEU A 139 -3.19 8.87 -4.81
CA LEU A 139 -2.07 8.78 -3.87
C LEU A 139 -1.95 9.98 -2.92
N PRO A 140 -2.02 11.24 -3.36
CA PRO A 140 -2.02 12.37 -2.44
C PRO A 140 -3.27 12.41 -1.55
N ALA A 141 -4.46 12.10 -2.08
CA ALA A 141 -5.69 12.08 -1.30
C ALA A 141 -5.61 11.08 -0.14
N ILE A 142 -5.23 9.83 -0.43
CA ILE A 142 -5.12 8.81 0.61
C ILE A 142 -3.97 9.10 1.59
N THR A 143 -2.85 9.65 1.11
CA THR A 143 -1.73 10.05 1.96
C THR A 143 -2.16 11.14 2.95
N LEU A 144 -2.90 12.14 2.49
CA LEU A 144 -3.48 13.19 3.34
C LEU A 144 -4.40 12.59 4.41
N SER A 145 -5.29 11.68 4.02
CA SER A 145 -6.19 10.96 4.93
C SER A 145 -5.44 10.21 6.02
N VAL A 146 -4.42 9.44 5.62
CA VAL A 146 -3.62 8.62 6.54
C VAL A 146 -2.80 9.49 7.48
N VAL A 147 -2.07 10.47 6.97
CA VAL A 147 -1.19 11.32 7.79
C VAL A 147 -2.01 12.05 8.85
N LEU A 148 -3.07 12.76 8.44
CA LEU A 148 -3.90 13.52 9.37
C LEU A 148 -4.73 12.59 10.28
N GLY A 149 -5.28 11.52 9.73
CA GLY A 149 -6.04 10.54 10.50
C GLY A 149 -5.21 9.86 11.58
N VAL A 150 -3.99 9.43 11.26
CA VAL A 150 -3.08 8.84 12.25
C VAL A 150 -2.69 9.85 13.33
N ILE A 151 -2.40 11.09 12.97
CA ILE A 151 -2.07 12.14 13.94
C ILE A 151 -3.25 12.38 14.90
N PHE A 152 -4.44 12.60 14.37
CA PHE A 152 -5.62 12.85 15.21
C PHE A 152 -6.00 11.63 16.04
N GLY A 153 -5.96 10.43 15.47
CA GLY A 153 -6.34 9.22 16.19
C GLY A 153 -5.36 8.83 17.28
N ILE A 154 -4.05 9.00 17.09
CA ILE A 154 -3.06 8.72 18.15
C ILE A 154 -3.16 9.74 19.29
N ILE A 155 -3.39 11.03 18.98
CA ILE A 155 -3.61 12.07 19.96
C ILE A 155 -4.88 11.77 20.78
N ALA A 156 -5.99 11.44 20.12
CA ALA A 156 -7.24 11.08 20.74
C ALA A 156 -7.07 9.91 21.73
N ALA A 157 -6.47 8.81 21.27
CA ALA A 157 -6.29 7.59 22.06
C ALA A 157 -5.31 7.77 23.24
N TYR A 158 -4.22 8.51 23.02
CA TYR A 158 -3.19 8.70 24.02
C TYR A 158 -3.65 9.59 25.18
N PHE A 159 -4.21 10.76 24.87
CA PHE A 159 -4.66 11.70 25.90
C PHE A 159 -6.03 11.31 26.49
N GLY A 160 -6.91 10.71 25.69
CA GLY A 160 -8.23 10.31 26.16
C GLY A 160 -9.13 11.48 26.57
N GLY A 161 -10.14 11.18 27.40
CA GLY A 161 -11.02 12.18 27.99
C GLY A 161 -11.69 13.11 26.97
N TRP A 162 -11.63 14.42 27.23
CA TRP A 162 -12.27 15.41 26.36
C TRP A 162 -11.62 15.55 24.98
N VAL A 163 -10.28 15.34 24.88
CA VAL A 163 -9.56 15.36 23.59
C VAL A 163 -10.09 14.28 22.67
N ASP A 164 -10.20 13.06 23.19
CA ASP A 164 -10.78 11.94 22.46
C ASP A 164 -12.22 12.22 22.05
N SER A 165 -13.03 12.73 22.98
CA SER A 165 -14.44 13.03 22.72
C SER A 165 -14.61 14.07 21.59
N ILE A 166 -13.82 15.14 21.57
CA ILE A 166 -13.93 16.17 20.52
C ILE A 166 -13.53 15.60 19.16
N ILE A 167 -12.36 14.93 19.07
CA ILE A 167 -11.87 14.38 17.79
C ILE A 167 -12.86 13.36 17.24
N MET A 168 -13.41 12.48 18.09
CA MET A 168 -14.38 11.48 17.67
C MET A 168 -15.72 12.11 17.26
N ARG A 169 -16.18 13.15 17.95
CA ARG A 169 -17.40 13.88 17.54
C ARG A 169 -17.26 14.56 16.19
N ILE A 170 -16.12 15.19 15.92
CA ILE A 170 -15.84 15.73 14.59
C ILE A 170 -15.85 14.60 13.54
N SER A 171 -15.23 13.47 13.84
CA SER A 171 -15.25 12.31 12.97
C SER A 171 -16.68 11.79 12.72
N ASP A 172 -17.54 11.80 13.74
CA ASP A 172 -18.96 11.41 13.63
C ASP A 172 -19.73 12.29 12.66
N ILE A 173 -19.46 13.61 12.67
CA ILE A 173 -20.07 14.55 11.73
C ILE A 173 -19.76 14.18 10.29
N PHE A 174 -18.49 13.86 9.98
CA PHE A 174 -18.10 13.45 8.63
C PHE A 174 -18.77 12.13 8.21
N PHE A 175 -18.92 11.18 9.12
CA PHE A 175 -19.60 9.91 8.82
C PHE A 175 -21.12 10.05 8.64
N ALA A 176 -21.72 11.13 9.12
CA ALA A 176 -23.13 11.39 8.89
C ALA A 176 -23.45 11.76 7.45
N PHE A 177 -22.44 12.20 6.67
CA PHE A 177 -22.62 12.55 5.27
C PHE A 177 -22.18 11.41 4.36
N PRO A 178 -22.99 11.01 3.35
CA PRO A 178 -22.53 10.12 2.29
C PRO A 178 -21.33 10.74 1.55
N GLY A 179 -20.21 10.00 1.48
CA GLY A 179 -18.94 10.53 0.96
C GLY A 179 -19.03 11.13 -0.43
N LEU A 180 -19.75 10.47 -1.36
CA LEU A 180 -19.94 10.97 -2.72
C LEU A 180 -20.70 12.31 -2.73
N ILE A 181 -21.73 12.47 -1.89
CA ILE A 181 -22.49 13.73 -1.81
C ILE A 181 -21.60 14.85 -1.28
N PHE A 182 -20.79 14.57 -0.24
CA PHE A 182 -19.82 15.53 0.28
C PHE A 182 -18.83 15.98 -0.82
N ALA A 183 -18.28 15.04 -1.60
CA ALA A 183 -17.36 15.35 -2.67
C ALA A 183 -18.02 16.21 -3.76
N ILE A 184 -19.25 15.88 -4.18
CA ILE A 184 -20.01 16.66 -5.16
C ILE A 184 -20.23 18.09 -4.68
N VAL A 185 -20.66 18.27 -3.42
CA VAL A 185 -20.92 19.59 -2.84
C VAL A 185 -19.62 20.41 -2.78
N LEU A 186 -18.53 19.80 -2.30
CA LEU A 186 -17.27 20.49 -2.15
C LEU A 186 -16.69 20.93 -3.51
N VAL A 187 -16.67 20.02 -4.48
CA VAL A 187 -16.22 20.31 -5.87
C VAL A 187 -17.16 21.27 -6.59
N GLY A 188 -18.47 21.20 -6.31
CA GLY A 188 -19.47 22.12 -6.87
C GLY A 188 -19.30 23.55 -6.39
N ILE A 189 -18.92 23.76 -5.12
CA ILE A 189 -18.72 25.08 -4.52
C ILE A 189 -17.34 25.66 -4.83
N LEU A 190 -16.28 24.84 -4.67
CA LEU A 190 -14.90 25.32 -4.76
C LEU A 190 -14.31 25.24 -6.17
N GLY A 191 -14.97 24.51 -7.08
CA GLY A 191 -14.52 24.31 -8.46
C GLY A 191 -14.03 22.89 -8.73
N ARG A 192 -13.92 22.56 -10.03
CA ARG A 192 -13.58 21.22 -10.54
C ARG A 192 -12.08 21.10 -10.82
N SER A 193 -11.23 21.52 -9.89
CA SER A 193 -9.78 21.33 -10.04
C SER A 193 -9.28 20.06 -9.37
N MET A 194 -8.17 19.54 -9.85
CA MET A 194 -7.52 18.33 -9.31
C MET A 194 -7.23 18.48 -7.81
N GLU A 195 -6.77 19.65 -7.38
CA GLU A 195 -6.41 19.93 -5.98
C GLU A 195 -7.63 19.84 -5.07
N ILE A 196 -8.79 20.35 -5.53
CA ILE A 196 -10.03 20.30 -4.75
C ILE A 196 -10.55 18.86 -4.65
N ILE A 197 -10.40 18.07 -5.70
CA ILE A 197 -10.76 16.65 -5.68
C ILE A 197 -9.87 15.88 -4.69
N ILE A 198 -8.55 16.14 -4.71
CA ILE A 198 -7.60 15.57 -3.75
C ILE A 198 -7.98 15.94 -2.30
N LEU A 199 -8.30 17.21 -2.06
CA LEU A 199 -8.73 17.67 -0.74
C LEU A 199 -10.05 17.03 -0.31
N ALA A 200 -11.02 16.91 -1.21
CA ALA A 200 -12.33 16.32 -0.90
C ALA A 200 -12.17 14.88 -0.40
N TYR A 201 -11.48 14.02 -1.18
CA TYR A 201 -11.26 12.63 -0.79
C TYR A 201 -10.27 12.49 0.37
N GLY A 202 -9.28 13.37 0.44
CA GLY A 202 -8.31 13.42 1.54
C GLY A 202 -8.97 13.68 2.89
N ILE A 203 -9.86 14.68 2.94
CA ILE A 203 -10.59 15.04 4.17
C ILE A 203 -11.58 13.94 4.57
N LEU A 204 -12.28 13.36 3.60
CA LEU A 204 -13.25 12.29 3.84
C LEU A 204 -12.65 11.03 4.49
N GLY A 205 -11.39 10.72 4.19
CA GLY A 205 -10.72 9.55 4.75
C GLY A 205 -10.17 9.75 6.16
N ILE A 206 -9.97 11.00 6.62
CA ILE A 206 -9.39 11.30 7.94
C ILE A 206 -10.13 10.60 9.08
N PRO A 207 -11.47 10.65 9.18
CA PRO A 207 -12.21 10.02 10.26
C PRO A 207 -12.01 8.49 10.33
N TYR A 208 -11.94 7.84 9.19
CA TYR A 208 -11.70 6.39 9.10
C TYR A 208 -10.34 6.02 9.71
N TYR A 209 -9.26 6.68 9.27
CA TYR A 209 -7.92 6.41 9.77
C TYR A 209 -7.74 6.83 11.24
N SER A 210 -8.42 7.91 11.67
CA SER A 210 -8.42 8.31 13.07
C SER A 210 -9.01 7.22 13.97
N ARG A 211 -10.12 6.61 13.59
CA ARG A 211 -10.73 5.51 14.35
C ARG A 211 -9.89 4.24 14.31
N LEU A 212 -9.33 3.93 13.14
CA LEU A 212 -8.54 2.73 12.94
C LEU A 212 -7.29 2.72 13.83
N ILE A 213 -6.50 3.80 13.80
CA ILE A 213 -5.31 3.91 14.63
C ILE A 213 -5.65 4.03 16.12
N ARG A 214 -6.74 4.76 16.45
CA ARG A 214 -7.21 4.90 17.83
C ARG A 214 -7.46 3.54 18.48
N ALA A 215 -8.12 2.63 17.80
CA ALA A 215 -8.40 1.28 18.31
C ALA A 215 -7.10 0.52 18.65
N SER A 216 -6.08 0.60 17.80
CA SER A 216 -4.78 -0.03 18.03
C SER A 216 -3.99 0.63 19.14
N VAL A 217 -4.03 1.96 19.24
CA VAL A 217 -3.31 2.73 20.26
C VAL A 217 -3.91 2.53 21.64
N LEU A 218 -5.23 2.42 21.77
CA LEU A 218 -5.89 2.13 23.05
C LEU A 218 -5.42 0.80 23.66
N GLN A 219 -5.17 -0.21 22.83
CA GLN A 219 -4.60 -1.48 23.29
C GLN A 219 -3.11 -1.36 23.63
N ALA A 220 -2.35 -0.67 22.77
CA ALA A 220 -0.91 -0.58 22.92
C ALA A 220 -0.46 0.28 24.09
N LYS A 221 -1.19 1.33 24.46
CA LYS A 221 -0.82 2.25 25.54
C LYS A 221 -0.80 1.62 26.94
N GLU A 222 -1.51 0.49 27.13
CA GLU A 222 -1.57 -0.26 28.38
C GLU A 222 -0.43 -1.30 28.50
N LEU A 223 0.42 -1.42 27.49
CA LEU A 223 1.49 -2.43 27.50
C LEU A 223 2.70 -1.97 28.33
N PRO A 224 3.41 -2.90 29.00
CA PRO A 224 4.50 -2.58 29.95
C PRO A 224 5.63 -1.73 29.35
N TYR A 225 5.92 -1.86 28.05
CA TYR A 225 6.98 -1.08 27.41
C TYR A 225 6.64 0.43 27.33
N VAL A 226 5.35 0.78 27.29
CA VAL A 226 4.91 2.19 27.30
C VAL A 226 5.08 2.78 28.69
N GLU A 227 4.76 2.00 29.73
CA GLU A 227 4.96 2.41 31.11
C GLU A 227 6.44 2.57 31.45
N ALA A 228 7.28 1.62 31.01
CA ALA A 228 8.73 1.73 31.16
C ALA A 228 9.29 2.99 30.48
N ALA A 229 8.82 3.33 29.29
CA ALA A 229 9.22 4.56 28.61
C ALA A 229 8.78 5.82 29.38
N ARG A 230 7.59 5.79 30.02
CA ARG A 230 7.08 6.88 30.85
C ARG A 230 7.93 7.06 32.11
N VAL A 231 8.23 5.98 32.84
CA VAL A 231 9.08 5.99 34.04
C VAL A 231 10.49 6.46 33.71
N SER A 232 11.00 6.13 32.52
CA SER A 232 12.31 6.60 32.04
C SER A 232 12.31 8.10 31.63
N GLY A 233 11.21 8.85 31.86
CA GLY A 233 11.13 10.29 31.59
C GLY A 233 10.95 10.65 30.11
N ALA A 234 10.49 9.73 29.25
CA ALA A 234 10.24 10.05 27.85
C ALA A 234 9.05 11.02 27.70
N ARG A 235 9.21 12.05 26.86
CA ARG A 235 8.14 13.02 26.57
C ARG A 235 7.00 12.33 25.81
N ASN A 236 5.75 12.79 26.01
CA ASN A 236 4.54 12.22 25.39
C ASN A 236 4.67 12.05 23.87
N TRP A 237 5.20 13.04 23.15
CA TRP A 237 5.46 12.96 21.72
C TRP A 237 6.37 11.78 21.33
N ARG A 238 7.45 11.58 22.10
CA ARG A 238 8.36 10.45 21.88
C ARG A 238 7.67 9.12 22.15
N ILE A 239 6.83 9.05 23.18
CA ILE A 239 6.04 7.84 23.49
C ILE A 239 5.08 7.54 22.34
N MET A 240 4.29 8.51 21.91
CA MET A 240 3.32 8.34 20.81
C MET A 240 3.97 7.89 19.50
N PHE A 241 4.93 8.66 18.99
CA PHE A 241 5.44 8.46 17.63
C PHE A 241 6.61 7.48 17.52
N ARG A 242 7.39 7.26 18.59
CA ARG A 242 8.56 6.37 18.56
C ARG A 242 8.32 5.02 19.23
N HIS A 243 7.40 4.95 20.20
CA HIS A 243 7.16 3.71 20.93
C HIS A 243 5.81 3.07 20.57
N ILE A 244 4.73 3.84 20.46
CA ILE A 244 3.39 3.30 20.20
C ILE A 244 3.15 3.14 18.70
N LEU A 245 3.29 4.18 17.90
CA LEU A 245 2.93 4.20 16.48
C LEU A 245 3.58 3.07 15.66
N PRO A 246 4.88 2.77 15.78
CA PRO A 246 5.50 1.69 14.99
C PRO A 246 4.89 0.32 15.26
N ASN A 247 4.35 0.09 16.45
CA ASN A 247 3.70 -1.17 16.82
C ASN A 247 2.21 -1.22 16.43
N CYS A 248 1.62 -0.07 16.09
CA CYS A 248 0.21 0.06 15.72
C CYS A 248 -0.02 0.31 14.22
N ILE A 249 1.05 0.47 13.42
CA ILE A 249 0.96 0.91 12.02
C ILE A 249 0.44 -0.17 11.06
N GLN A 250 0.50 -1.44 11.45
CA GLN A 250 0.16 -2.57 10.58
C GLN A 250 -1.24 -2.47 9.95
N PRO A 251 -2.34 -2.23 10.68
CA PRO A 251 -3.67 -2.08 10.08
C PRO A 251 -3.75 -0.89 9.12
N ILE A 252 -2.98 0.18 9.39
CA ILE A 252 -2.93 1.36 8.53
C ILE A 252 -2.32 1.03 7.17
N ILE A 253 -1.19 0.29 7.13
CA ILE A 253 -0.52 -0.11 5.89
C ILE A 253 -1.45 -0.97 5.02
N ILE A 254 -2.17 -1.91 5.64
CA ILE A 254 -3.12 -2.78 4.95
C ILE A 254 -4.26 -1.94 4.36
N SER A 255 -4.92 -1.12 5.18
CA SER A 255 -6.03 -0.26 4.73
C SER A 255 -5.58 0.73 3.66
N PHE A 256 -4.40 1.35 3.81
CA PHE A 256 -3.84 2.25 2.80
C PHE A 256 -3.80 1.61 1.40
N THR A 257 -3.38 0.35 1.33
CA THR A 257 -3.28 -0.35 0.03
C THR A 257 -4.66 -0.60 -0.59
N PHE A 258 -5.64 -1.04 0.20
CA PHE A 258 -7.02 -1.22 -0.27
C PHE A 258 -7.67 0.10 -0.70
N ASP A 259 -7.44 1.15 0.09
CA ASP A 259 -8.13 2.42 -0.09
C ASP A 259 -7.60 3.20 -1.30
N ILE A 260 -6.39 2.92 -1.81
CA ILE A 260 -5.96 3.47 -3.11
C ILE A 260 -6.96 3.06 -4.21
N GLY A 261 -7.30 1.76 -4.28
CA GLY A 261 -8.32 1.27 -5.21
C GLY A 261 -9.70 1.88 -4.96
N GLY A 262 -10.08 2.02 -3.68
CA GLY A 262 -11.33 2.63 -3.25
C GLY A 262 -11.46 4.10 -3.68
N VAL A 263 -10.40 4.88 -3.52
CA VAL A 263 -10.37 6.29 -3.97
C VAL A 263 -10.43 6.40 -5.48
N ILE A 264 -9.70 5.54 -6.23
CA ILE A 264 -9.78 5.51 -7.70
C ILE A 264 -11.21 5.24 -8.17
N LEU A 265 -11.87 4.25 -7.59
CA LEU A 265 -13.27 3.91 -7.93
C LEU A 265 -14.23 5.06 -7.58
N SER A 266 -14.07 5.66 -6.40
CA SER A 266 -14.93 6.77 -5.94
C SER A 266 -14.74 8.02 -6.81
N PHE A 267 -13.49 8.31 -7.18
CA PHE A 267 -13.14 9.39 -8.08
C PHE A 267 -13.70 9.15 -9.50
N ALA A 268 -13.58 7.92 -10.02
CA ALA A 268 -14.19 7.58 -11.30
C ALA A 268 -15.73 7.77 -11.26
N GLY A 269 -16.38 7.46 -10.14
CA GLY A 269 -17.80 7.74 -9.93
C GLY A 269 -18.14 9.24 -9.95
N LEU A 270 -17.30 10.07 -9.31
CA LEU A 270 -17.44 11.52 -9.33
C LEU A 270 -17.24 12.07 -10.74
N ALA A 271 -16.24 11.59 -11.48
CA ALA A 271 -15.93 11.94 -12.84
C ALA A 271 -17.08 11.54 -13.82
N PHE A 272 -17.66 10.35 -13.61
CA PHE A 272 -18.84 9.87 -14.33
C PHE A 272 -20.05 10.79 -14.15
N LEU A 273 -20.21 11.43 -13.00
CA LEU A 273 -21.26 12.42 -12.75
C LEU A 273 -20.92 13.82 -13.27
N GLY A 274 -19.80 13.99 -13.98
CA GLY A 274 -19.40 15.25 -14.59
C GLY A 274 -18.71 16.24 -13.64
N TYR A 275 -18.26 15.79 -12.45
CA TYR A 275 -17.56 16.61 -11.46
C TYR A 275 -16.05 16.39 -11.47
N SER A 276 -15.47 16.08 -12.63
CA SER A 276 -14.02 15.99 -12.83
C SER A 276 -13.45 17.29 -13.39
N ASP A 277 -12.12 17.41 -13.30
CA ASP A 277 -11.38 18.48 -13.96
C ASP A 277 -11.42 18.29 -15.48
N PRO A 278 -11.97 19.27 -16.25
CA PRO A 278 -12.09 19.13 -17.69
C PRO A 278 -10.74 19.03 -18.43
N SER A 279 -9.67 19.48 -17.82
CA SER A 279 -8.32 19.45 -18.41
C SER A 279 -7.67 18.08 -18.32
N LEU A 280 -8.18 17.17 -17.50
CA LEU A 280 -7.61 15.85 -17.28
C LEU A 280 -8.27 14.78 -18.18
N ILE A 281 -7.51 13.74 -18.48
CA ILE A 281 -8.00 12.51 -19.08
C ILE A 281 -8.37 11.55 -17.95
N GLU A 282 -9.64 11.15 -17.87
CA GLU A 282 -10.17 10.35 -16.77
C GLU A 282 -11.11 9.26 -17.24
N TRP A 283 -10.93 8.07 -16.74
CA TRP A 283 -11.69 6.90 -17.13
C TRP A 283 -13.19 7.02 -16.82
N GLY A 284 -13.55 7.60 -15.65
CA GLY A 284 -14.94 7.79 -15.27
C GLY A 284 -15.69 8.73 -16.22
N ARG A 285 -15.04 9.81 -16.64
CA ARG A 285 -15.58 10.74 -17.63
C ARG A 285 -15.72 10.10 -19.01
N ASP A 286 -14.76 9.25 -19.41
CA ASP A 286 -14.85 8.55 -20.68
C ASP A 286 -16.04 7.57 -20.70
N ILE A 287 -16.33 6.91 -19.58
CA ILE A 287 -17.52 6.07 -19.45
C ILE A 287 -18.80 6.92 -19.59
N ASP A 288 -18.86 8.09 -18.93
CA ASP A 288 -20.01 8.99 -19.04
C ASP A 288 -20.26 9.43 -20.48
N ILE A 289 -19.20 9.84 -21.19
CA ILE A 289 -19.30 10.24 -22.60
C ILE A 289 -19.75 9.07 -23.48
N GLY A 290 -19.17 7.88 -23.27
CA GLY A 290 -19.44 6.68 -24.08
C GLY A 290 -20.78 6.01 -23.82
N ARG A 291 -21.41 6.21 -22.65
CA ARG A 291 -22.67 5.52 -22.27
C ARG A 291 -23.83 5.77 -23.21
N GLY A 292 -23.88 6.95 -23.83
CA GLY A 292 -24.93 7.28 -24.82
C GLY A 292 -24.77 6.55 -26.16
N HIS A 293 -23.62 5.88 -26.39
CA HIS A 293 -23.26 5.25 -27.65
C HIS A 293 -22.96 3.75 -27.53
N LEU A 294 -23.44 3.11 -26.44
CA LEU A 294 -23.15 1.70 -26.15
C LEU A 294 -23.57 0.74 -27.27
N VAL A 295 -24.59 1.09 -28.06
CA VAL A 295 -25.03 0.24 -29.19
C VAL A 295 -24.07 0.34 -30.38
N ASN A 296 -23.57 1.53 -30.66
CA ASN A 296 -22.75 1.79 -31.85
C ASN A 296 -21.24 1.81 -31.60
N ALA A 297 -20.83 2.20 -30.36
CA ALA A 297 -19.43 2.33 -29.95
C ALA A 297 -19.22 1.80 -28.53
N PRO A 298 -19.47 0.51 -28.24
CA PRO A 298 -19.34 -0.06 -26.89
C PRO A 298 -17.91 0.05 -26.33
N TRP A 299 -16.89 0.03 -27.17
CA TRP A 299 -15.48 0.16 -26.80
C TRP A 299 -15.19 1.42 -26.01
N ALA A 300 -15.90 2.53 -26.29
CA ALA A 300 -15.67 3.82 -25.64
C ALA A 300 -15.94 3.81 -24.13
N SER A 301 -16.87 2.97 -23.64
CA SER A 301 -17.15 2.78 -22.21
C SER A 301 -16.52 1.50 -21.65
N LEU A 302 -16.39 0.45 -22.46
CA LEU A 302 -15.90 -0.85 -22.02
C LEU A 302 -14.43 -0.78 -21.55
N TRP A 303 -13.55 -0.19 -22.35
CA TRP A 303 -12.13 -0.14 -22.05
C TRP A 303 -11.81 0.70 -20.80
N PRO A 304 -12.34 1.93 -20.64
CA PRO A 304 -12.17 2.68 -19.40
C PRO A 304 -12.71 1.94 -18.17
N GLY A 305 -13.87 1.30 -18.31
CA GLY A 305 -14.45 0.47 -17.25
C GLY A 305 -13.55 -0.69 -16.84
N LEU A 306 -13.00 -1.41 -17.81
CA LEU A 306 -12.02 -2.49 -17.56
C LEU A 306 -10.77 -1.98 -16.87
N MET A 307 -10.23 -0.81 -17.25
CA MET A 307 -9.06 -0.23 -16.62
C MET A 307 -9.31 0.09 -15.14
N ILE A 308 -10.49 0.61 -14.80
CA ILE A 308 -10.87 0.85 -13.39
C ILE A 308 -10.91 -0.48 -12.64
N ILE A 309 -11.62 -1.49 -13.17
CA ILE A 309 -11.74 -2.81 -12.53
C ILE A 309 -10.37 -3.45 -12.30
N ILE A 310 -9.53 -3.51 -13.35
CA ILE A 310 -8.19 -4.11 -13.27
C ILE A 310 -7.34 -3.37 -12.23
N THR A 311 -7.38 -2.03 -12.21
CA THR A 311 -6.60 -1.22 -11.27
C THR A 311 -7.03 -1.48 -9.84
N VAL A 312 -8.34 -1.45 -9.55
CA VAL A 312 -8.90 -1.71 -8.23
C VAL A 312 -8.56 -3.12 -7.76
N LEU A 313 -8.74 -4.13 -8.63
CA LEU A 313 -8.36 -5.52 -8.33
C LEU A 313 -6.87 -5.66 -8.03
N GLY A 314 -6.01 -4.98 -8.79
CA GLY A 314 -4.57 -4.98 -8.54
C GLY A 314 -4.21 -4.52 -7.13
N PHE A 315 -4.75 -3.40 -6.68
CA PHE A 315 -4.54 -2.89 -5.32
C PHE A 315 -5.17 -3.79 -4.25
N MET A 316 -6.35 -4.35 -4.49
CA MET A 316 -7.00 -5.29 -3.58
C MET A 316 -6.16 -6.56 -3.38
N LEU A 317 -5.64 -7.16 -4.46
CA LEU A 317 -4.80 -8.36 -4.39
C LEU A 317 -3.48 -8.12 -3.65
N ILE A 318 -2.88 -6.94 -3.79
CA ILE A 318 -1.70 -6.54 -2.99
C ILE A 318 -2.10 -6.36 -1.52
N GLY A 319 -3.22 -5.70 -1.25
CA GLY A 319 -3.72 -5.49 0.11
C GLY A 319 -3.97 -6.81 0.85
N ASP A 320 -4.59 -7.78 0.20
CA ASP A 320 -4.78 -9.13 0.74
C ASP A 320 -3.45 -9.83 1.02
N GLY A 321 -2.51 -9.77 0.08
CA GLY A 321 -1.17 -10.33 0.27
C GLY A 321 -0.39 -9.69 1.43
N LEU A 322 -0.52 -8.37 1.61
CA LEU A 322 0.06 -7.65 2.74
C LEU A 322 -0.62 -8.04 4.06
N ARG A 323 -1.94 -8.17 4.07
CA ARG A 323 -2.70 -8.63 5.23
C ARG A 323 -2.24 -10.02 5.67
N ASP A 324 -2.15 -10.98 4.74
CA ASP A 324 -1.71 -12.34 5.04
C ASP A 324 -0.25 -12.38 5.53
N ALA A 325 0.61 -11.53 4.95
CA ALA A 325 2.01 -11.48 5.32
C ALA A 325 2.24 -10.82 6.69
N LEU A 326 1.40 -9.86 7.07
CA LEU A 326 1.50 -9.09 8.32
C LEU A 326 0.69 -9.70 9.47
N ASP A 327 -0.24 -10.66 9.23
CA ASP A 327 -1.09 -11.23 10.27
C ASP A 327 -0.26 -12.00 11.33
N PRO A 328 -0.25 -11.54 12.60
CA PRO A 328 0.50 -12.19 13.67
C PRO A 328 -0.05 -13.58 14.03
N ARG A 329 -1.35 -13.83 13.84
CA ARG A 329 -2.01 -15.11 14.19
C ARG A 329 -1.51 -16.25 13.31
N LEU A 330 -1.17 -15.94 12.07
CA LEU A 330 -0.58 -16.89 11.13
C LEU A 330 0.92 -17.13 11.36
N ARG A 331 1.56 -16.39 12.26
CA ARG A 331 2.99 -16.51 12.54
C ARG A 331 3.36 -17.85 13.19
N ASN A 332 2.40 -18.49 13.86
CA ASN A 332 2.57 -19.74 14.60
C ASN A 332 2.09 -20.99 13.84
N LEU A 333 1.61 -20.84 12.60
CA LEU A 333 1.28 -21.91 11.65
C LEU A 333 2.38 -22.04 10.58
#